data_5e2cd5fcfe7b9b8f661fb7ad8260ef50
#
_entry.id   5e2cd5fcfe7b9b8f661fb7ad8260ef50
#
_cell.length_a   1.000
_cell.length_b   1.000
_cell.length_c   1.000
_cell.angle_alpha   90.00
_cell.angle_beta   90.00
_cell.angle_gamma   90.00
#
_symmetry.space_group_name_H-M   'P 1'
#
loop_
_entity.id
_entity.type
_entity.pdbx_description
1 polymer ?
#
loop_
_entity_poly.entity_id
_entity_poly.type
_entity_poly.pdbx_seq_one_letter_code
_entity_poly.pdbx_strand_id
1 'polypeptide(L)'
;MNIRDPRRQRGAASIEFALMLMLGLLPLLMFTFSGVMIMAAQQTLATASAEGARASLRYGSANERRTAACVAARSSMQWLLKFSGQGVDCSNGGSNAIVVSAQAPCAGLATAQCMTVTVSYDYASHPFLPGTATLYKWVMQAPIRSVAVAQLDLGSGN
;
A
#
# COMPACT_ATOMS: atom_id res chain seq x y z
N MET A 1 -2.66 20.65 64.58
CA MET A 1 -2.80 19.30 64.00
C MET A 1 -3.74 19.42 62.81
N ASN A 2 -3.17 19.57 61.58
CA ASN A 2 -3.94 19.82 60.36
C ASN A 2 -4.41 18.46 59.78
N ILE A 3 -5.68 18.18 60.01
CA ILE A 3 -6.32 16.99 59.42
C ILE A 3 -6.53 17.29 57.95
N ARG A 4 -5.66 16.76 57.10
CA ARG A 4 -5.82 16.80 55.63
C ARG A 4 -7.11 16.08 55.22
N ASP A 5 -8.06 16.80 54.66
CA ASP A 5 -9.35 16.29 54.22
C ASP A 5 -9.14 15.28 53.05
N PRO A 6 -9.44 13.95 53.26
CA PRO A 6 -9.19 12.90 52.28
C PRO A 6 -10.07 13.02 51.03
N ARG A 7 -11.10 13.88 51.02
CA ARG A 7 -12.01 14.10 49.88
C ARG A 7 -11.36 14.89 48.76
N ARG A 8 -10.36 15.73 49.04
CA ARG A 8 -9.65 16.53 48.01
C ARG A 8 -8.66 15.70 47.17
N GLN A 9 -8.22 14.55 47.63
CA GLN A 9 -7.23 13.72 46.92
C GLN A 9 -7.85 12.78 45.87
N ARG A 10 -9.15 12.47 45.93
CA ARG A 10 -9.82 11.58 44.98
C ARG A 10 -10.04 12.21 43.63
N GLY A 11 -10.17 13.52 43.50
CA GLY A 11 -10.30 14.24 42.23
C GLY A 11 -8.98 14.40 41.47
N ALA A 12 -7.85 14.54 42.18
CA ALA A 12 -6.53 14.69 41.55
C ALA A 12 -6.07 13.41 40.85
N ALA A 13 -6.25 12.24 41.48
CA ALA A 13 -5.90 10.96 40.88
C ALA A 13 -6.71 10.64 39.60
N SER A 14 -7.96 11.06 39.54
CA SER A 14 -8.81 10.89 38.35
C SER A 14 -8.34 11.75 37.16
N ILE A 15 -7.90 12.97 37.43
CA ILE A 15 -7.37 13.88 36.40
C ILE A 15 -6.02 13.37 35.89
N GLU A 16 -5.15 12.92 36.79
CA GLU A 16 -3.85 12.36 36.45
C GLU A 16 -3.98 11.10 35.58
N PHE A 17 -4.90 10.20 35.92
CA PHE A 17 -5.21 9.02 35.12
C PHE A 17 -5.76 9.42 33.72
N ALA A 18 -6.67 10.38 33.65
CA ALA A 18 -7.22 10.87 32.37
C ALA A 18 -6.13 11.48 31.48
N LEU A 19 -5.19 12.23 32.06
CA LEU A 19 -4.06 12.80 31.33
C LEU A 19 -3.10 11.71 30.83
N MET A 20 -2.75 10.73 31.65
CA MET A 20 -1.93 9.59 31.22
C MET A 20 -2.59 8.80 30.07
N LEU A 21 -3.90 8.61 30.13
CA LEU A 21 -4.65 7.91 29.10
C LEU A 21 -4.69 8.70 27.81
N MET A 22 -4.96 10.01 27.87
CA MET A 22 -5.03 10.86 26.68
C MET A 22 -3.68 11.16 26.06
N LEU A 23 -2.65 11.41 26.84
CA LEU A 23 -1.34 11.83 26.34
C LEU A 23 -0.39 10.65 26.11
N GLY A 24 -0.61 9.51 26.77
CA GLY A 24 0.23 8.33 26.67
C GLY A 24 -0.42 7.22 25.84
N LEU A 25 -1.49 6.63 26.35
CA LEU A 25 -2.07 5.43 25.78
C LEU A 25 -2.72 5.69 24.41
N LEU A 26 -3.46 6.77 24.27
CA LEU A 26 -4.20 7.07 23.03
C LEU A 26 -3.28 7.35 21.84
N PRO A 27 -2.22 8.20 21.95
CA PRO A 27 -1.24 8.35 20.88
C PRO A 27 -0.53 7.03 20.54
N LEU A 28 -0.17 6.23 21.54
CA LEU A 28 0.48 4.94 21.32
C LEU A 28 -0.41 4.00 20.50
N LEU A 29 -1.71 3.91 20.83
CA LEU A 29 -2.67 3.13 20.05
C LEU A 29 -2.83 3.66 18.62
N MET A 30 -2.84 4.97 18.42
CA MET A 30 -2.90 5.58 17.10
C MET A 30 -1.67 5.21 16.25
N PHE A 31 -0.47 5.25 16.82
CA PHE A 31 0.76 4.86 16.13
C PHE A 31 0.79 3.39 15.78
N THR A 32 0.43 2.51 16.71
CA THR A 32 0.40 1.06 16.45
C THR A 32 -0.63 0.71 15.38
N PHE A 33 -1.84 1.29 15.43
CA PHE A 33 -2.86 1.09 14.41
C PHE A 33 -2.40 1.59 13.03
N SER A 34 -1.79 2.78 12.97
CA SER A 34 -1.24 3.33 11.72
C SER A 34 -0.16 2.41 11.12
N GLY A 35 0.75 1.88 11.96
CA GLY A 35 1.78 0.95 11.53
C GLY A 35 1.20 -0.35 10.94
N VAL A 36 0.19 -0.91 11.59
CA VAL A 36 -0.51 -2.11 11.10
C VAL A 36 -1.19 -1.85 9.75
N MET A 37 -1.85 -0.70 9.59
CA MET A 37 -2.50 -0.34 8.32
C MET A 37 -1.50 -0.12 7.19
N ILE A 38 -0.34 0.48 7.45
CA ILE A 38 0.74 0.61 6.46
C ILE A 38 1.26 -0.77 6.04
N MET A 39 1.49 -1.69 6.98
CA MET A 39 1.91 -3.05 6.67
C MET A 39 0.84 -3.82 5.86
N ALA A 40 -0.43 -3.67 6.19
CA ALA A 40 -1.53 -4.26 5.43
C ALA A 40 -1.56 -3.72 3.99
N ALA A 41 -1.34 -2.42 3.80
CA ALA A 41 -1.22 -1.82 2.47
C ALA A 41 -0.02 -2.38 1.69
N GLN A 42 1.14 -2.53 2.30
CA GLN A 42 2.33 -3.13 1.67
C GLN A 42 2.07 -4.57 1.22
N GLN A 43 1.45 -5.40 2.06
CA GLN A 43 1.08 -6.77 1.72
C GLN A 43 0.07 -6.82 0.56
N THR A 44 -0.91 -5.92 0.58
CA THR A 44 -1.90 -5.81 -0.51
C THR A 44 -1.22 -5.43 -1.83
N LEU A 45 -0.30 -4.47 -1.82
CA LEU A 45 0.45 -4.09 -3.01
C LEU A 45 1.37 -5.22 -3.50
N ALA A 46 2.03 -5.94 -2.59
CA ALA A 46 2.84 -7.10 -2.95
C ALA A 46 2.00 -8.19 -3.63
N THR A 47 0.83 -8.50 -3.07
CA THR A 47 -0.12 -9.45 -3.66
C THR A 47 -0.63 -8.95 -5.01
N ALA A 48 -1.01 -7.68 -5.11
CA ALA A 48 -1.52 -7.09 -6.35
C ALA A 48 -0.48 -7.12 -7.48
N SER A 49 0.78 -6.79 -7.21
CA SER A 49 1.84 -6.87 -8.21
C SER A 49 2.10 -8.32 -8.65
N ALA A 50 2.09 -9.28 -7.72
CA ALA A 50 2.29 -10.70 -8.02
C ALA A 50 1.13 -11.28 -8.84
N GLU A 51 -0.12 -10.99 -8.48
CA GLU A 51 -1.29 -11.43 -9.25
C GLU A 51 -1.34 -10.78 -10.64
N GLY A 52 -0.97 -9.53 -10.74
CA GLY A 52 -0.80 -8.86 -12.04
C GLY A 52 0.27 -9.54 -12.89
N ALA A 53 1.44 -9.85 -12.31
CA ALA A 53 2.51 -10.55 -13.00
C ALA A 53 2.08 -11.96 -13.47
N ARG A 54 1.36 -12.71 -12.63
CA ARG A 54 0.79 -14.02 -13.02
C ARG A 54 -0.22 -13.90 -14.16
N ALA A 55 -1.09 -12.87 -14.11
CA ALA A 55 -2.09 -12.65 -15.15
C ALA A 55 -1.46 -12.28 -16.50
N SER A 56 -0.26 -11.68 -16.52
CA SER A 56 0.47 -11.37 -17.75
C SER A 56 1.00 -12.62 -18.47
N LEU A 57 1.09 -13.77 -17.80
CA LEU A 57 1.53 -15.05 -18.40
C LEU A 57 0.43 -15.73 -19.23
N ARG A 58 -0.78 -15.20 -19.24
CA ARG A 58 -1.88 -15.77 -20.04
C ARG A 58 -1.54 -15.70 -21.53
N TYR A 59 -2.05 -16.69 -22.27
CA TYR A 59 -1.93 -16.69 -23.72
C TYR A 59 -2.72 -15.51 -24.32
N GLY A 60 -2.13 -14.80 -25.29
CA GLY A 60 -2.75 -13.67 -25.94
C GLY A 60 -1.72 -12.65 -26.47
N SER A 61 -2.21 -11.62 -27.12
CA SER A 61 -1.38 -10.50 -27.58
C SER A 61 -0.75 -9.72 -26.43
N ALA A 62 0.30 -8.97 -26.72
CA ALA A 62 1.00 -8.16 -25.71
C ALA A 62 0.05 -7.17 -25.00
N ASN A 63 -0.91 -6.60 -25.73
CA ASN A 63 -1.87 -5.65 -25.16
C ASN A 63 -2.91 -6.35 -24.26
N GLU A 64 -3.42 -7.51 -24.67
CA GLU A 64 -4.33 -8.31 -23.85
C GLU A 64 -3.67 -8.75 -22.54
N ARG A 65 -2.40 -9.18 -22.57
CA ARG A 65 -1.62 -9.51 -21.37
C ARG A 65 -1.47 -8.31 -20.43
N ARG A 66 -1.16 -7.14 -20.97
CA ARG A 66 -1.05 -5.90 -20.17
C ARG A 66 -2.39 -5.53 -19.53
N THR A 67 -3.48 -5.61 -20.27
CA THR A 67 -4.83 -5.34 -19.74
C THR A 67 -5.21 -6.36 -18.67
N ALA A 68 -4.98 -7.66 -18.91
CA ALA A 68 -5.25 -8.71 -17.93
C ALA A 68 -4.44 -8.53 -16.64
N ALA A 69 -3.15 -8.17 -16.77
CA ALA A 69 -2.29 -7.90 -15.63
C ALA A 69 -2.78 -6.70 -14.80
N CYS A 70 -3.17 -5.61 -15.45
CA CYS A 70 -3.72 -4.44 -14.79
C CYS A 70 -5.05 -4.76 -14.08
N VAL A 71 -5.98 -5.47 -14.74
CA VAL A 71 -7.27 -5.87 -14.15
C VAL A 71 -7.08 -6.76 -12.93
N ALA A 72 -6.17 -7.73 -12.98
CA ALA A 72 -5.85 -8.60 -11.85
C ALA A 72 -5.26 -7.79 -10.68
N ALA A 73 -4.28 -6.92 -10.94
CA ALA A 73 -3.71 -6.05 -9.92
C ALA A 73 -4.77 -5.14 -9.29
N ARG A 74 -5.64 -4.53 -10.13
CA ARG A 74 -6.75 -3.67 -9.65
C ARG A 74 -7.71 -4.40 -8.74
N SER A 75 -8.07 -5.64 -9.06
CA SER A 75 -8.98 -6.44 -8.23
C SER A 75 -8.39 -6.74 -6.85
N SER A 76 -7.09 -7.05 -6.80
CA SER A 76 -6.38 -7.37 -5.55
C SER A 76 -6.19 -6.16 -4.63
N MET A 77 -6.09 -4.93 -5.16
CA MET A 77 -5.95 -3.72 -4.36
C MET A 77 -7.21 -2.84 -4.32
N GLN A 78 -8.37 -3.40 -4.64
CA GLN A 78 -9.63 -2.66 -4.78
C GLN A 78 -10.01 -1.84 -3.53
N TRP A 79 -9.73 -2.36 -2.32
CA TRP A 79 -10.05 -1.65 -1.09
C TRP A 79 -9.20 -0.38 -0.93
N LEU A 80 -7.90 -0.41 -1.32
CA LEU A 80 -7.02 0.77 -1.32
C LEU A 80 -7.49 1.83 -2.32
N LEU A 81 -7.87 1.39 -3.52
CA LEU A 81 -8.40 2.29 -4.57
C LEU A 81 -9.71 2.94 -4.14
N LYS A 82 -10.61 2.18 -3.53
CA LYS A 82 -11.86 2.73 -2.96
C LYS A 82 -11.59 3.72 -1.84
N PHE A 83 -10.65 3.43 -0.96
CA PHE A 83 -10.28 4.30 0.15
C PHE A 83 -9.71 5.63 -0.34
N SER A 84 -8.83 5.60 -1.36
CA SER A 84 -8.22 6.80 -1.94
C SER A 84 -9.09 7.51 -2.98
N GLY A 85 -10.24 6.95 -3.36
CA GLY A 85 -11.08 7.48 -4.44
C GLY A 85 -10.42 7.43 -5.83
N GLN A 86 -9.35 6.64 -5.99
CA GLN A 86 -8.61 6.56 -7.25
C GLN A 86 -9.23 5.53 -8.18
N GLY A 87 -9.59 5.98 -9.39
CA GLY A 87 -9.92 5.10 -10.50
C GLY A 87 -8.67 4.69 -11.27
N VAL A 88 -8.61 3.44 -11.72
CA VAL A 88 -7.54 2.94 -12.60
C VAL A 88 -8.17 2.51 -13.92
N ASP A 89 -7.70 3.10 -15.01
CA ASP A 89 -8.04 2.66 -16.36
C ASP A 89 -6.99 1.66 -16.84
N CYS A 90 -7.43 0.47 -17.19
CA CYS A 90 -6.56 -0.63 -17.63
C CYS A 90 -6.45 -0.76 -19.18
N SER A 91 -7.02 0.16 -19.96
CA SER A 91 -7.04 0.08 -21.43
C SER A 91 -5.64 0.05 -22.07
N ASN A 92 -4.65 0.73 -21.45
CA ASN A 92 -3.27 0.84 -21.94
C ASN A 92 -2.22 0.32 -20.93
N GLY A 93 -2.56 -0.71 -20.15
CA GLY A 93 -1.67 -1.26 -19.13
C GLY A 93 -1.68 -0.51 -17.82
N GLY A 94 -2.71 0.30 -17.59
CA GLY A 94 -2.93 1.01 -16.32
C GLY A 94 -2.39 2.43 -16.29
N SER A 95 -2.77 3.16 -15.26
CA SER A 95 -2.39 4.54 -15.00
C SER A 95 -2.23 4.80 -13.50
N ASN A 96 -1.39 5.75 -13.13
CA ASN A 96 -1.18 6.20 -11.74
C ASN A 96 -0.81 5.07 -10.76
N ALA A 97 -1.80 4.52 -10.05
CA ALA A 97 -1.58 3.52 -9.00
C ALA A 97 -1.10 2.15 -9.53
N ILE A 98 -1.40 1.82 -10.78
CA ILE A 98 -1.01 0.56 -11.43
C ILE A 98 -0.39 0.87 -12.79
N VAL A 99 0.82 0.39 -13.03
CA VAL A 99 1.53 0.54 -14.30
C VAL A 99 2.08 -0.80 -14.72
N VAL A 100 1.68 -1.27 -15.91
CA VAL A 100 2.20 -2.48 -16.53
C VAL A 100 3.06 -2.09 -17.72
N SER A 101 4.34 -2.47 -17.71
CA SER A 101 5.26 -2.16 -18.79
C SER A 101 4.87 -2.85 -20.10
N ALA A 102 5.36 -2.32 -21.22
CA ALA A 102 5.41 -3.10 -22.46
C ALA A 102 6.35 -4.31 -22.28
N GLN A 103 6.24 -5.30 -23.15
CA GLN A 103 7.21 -6.38 -23.25
C GLN A 103 8.56 -5.80 -23.66
N ALA A 104 9.60 -6.18 -22.93
CA ALA A 104 10.98 -5.76 -23.19
C ALA A 104 11.93 -6.91 -22.84
N PRO A 105 13.14 -6.95 -23.41
CA PRO A 105 14.15 -7.93 -23.02
C PRO A 105 14.40 -7.89 -21.51
N CYS A 106 14.53 -9.06 -20.90
CA CYS A 106 14.79 -9.14 -19.47
C CYS A 106 16.19 -8.62 -19.13
N ALA A 107 16.32 -7.95 -18.00
CA ALA A 107 17.64 -7.54 -17.51
C ALA A 107 18.54 -8.78 -17.29
N GLY A 108 19.66 -8.83 -18.00
CA GLY A 108 20.61 -9.96 -17.92
C GLY A 108 20.28 -11.19 -18.79
N LEU A 109 19.13 -11.24 -19.48
CA LEU A 109 18.71 -12.33 -20.36
C LEU A 109 18.08 -11.77 -21.65
N ALA A 110 18.92 -11.44 -22.63
CA ALA A 110 18.47 -10.80 -23.88
C ALA A 110 17.50 -11.67 -24.72
N THR A 111 17.51 -13.00 -24.52
CA THR A 111 16.64 -13.95 -25.24
C THR A 111 15.27 -14.09 -24.63
N ALA A 112 15.06 -13.64 -23.38
CA ALA A 112 13.77 -13.71 -22.69
C ALA A 112 13.07 -12.36 -22.71
N GLN A 113 11.75 -12.37 -22.80
CA GLN A 113 10.93 -11.17 -22.70
C GLN A 113 10.35 -11.03 -21.29
N CYS A 114 10.36 -9.84 -20.74
CA CYS A 114 9.83 -9.54 -19.42
C CYS A 114 8.72 -8.49 -19.50
N MET A 115 7.78 -8.62 -18.56
CA MET A 115 6.75 -7.63 -18.30
C MET A 115 6.78 -7.27 -16.82
N THR A 116 6.83 -5.99 -16.51
CA THR A 116 6.91 -5.50 -15.13
C THR A 116 5.56 -4.92 -14.72
N VAL A 117 5.06 -5.35 -13.59
CA VAL A 117 3.85 -4.79 -12.95
C VAL A 117 4.27 -4.00 -11.75
N THR A 118 4.02 -2.72 -11.79
CA THR A 118 4.28 -1.79 -10.67
C THR A 118 2.94 -1.33 -10.11
N VAL A 119 2.80 -1.48 -8.81
CA VAL A 119 1.65 -0.93 -8.06
C VAL A 119 2.15 0.02 -6.99
N SER A 120 1.42 1.12 -6.77
CA SER A 120 1.80 2.15 -5.82
C SER A 120 0.59 2.72 -5.10
N TYR A 121 0.82 3.21 -3.89
CA TYR A 121 -0.17 3.90 -3.06
C TYR A 121 0.45 5.15 -2.46
N ASP A 122 -0.16 6.30 -2.73
CA ASP A 122 0.27 7.58 -2.17
C ASP A 122 -0.35 7.79 -0.79
N TYR A 123 0.34 7.29 0.24
CA TYR A 123 -0.07 7.48 1.63
C TYR A 123 -0.02 8.95 2.07
N ALA A 124 0.85 9.74 1.46
CA ALA A 124 1.01 11.14 1.82
C ALA A 124 -0.21 11.99 1.45
N SER A 125 -0.88 11.64 0.33
CA SER A 125 -2.10 12.29 -0.11
C SER A 125 -3.36 11.64 0.48
N HIS A 126 -3.30 10.33 0.80
CA HIS A 126 -4.43 9.55 1.31
C HIS A 126 -4.06 8.78 2.58
N PRO A 127 -3.79 9.47 3.71
CA PRO A 127 -3.41 8.80 4.95
C PRO A 127 -4.60 8.04 5.55
N PHE A 128 -4.34 6.86 6.13
CA PHE A 128 -5.38 6.07 6.82
C PHE A 128 -5.90 6.76 8.08
N LEU A 129 -5.06 7.57 8.73
CA LEU A 129 -5.42 8.34 9.90
C LEU A 129 -5.09 9.83 9.68
N PRO A 130 -6.00 10.74 10.06
CA PRO A 130 -5.70 12.18 10.01
C PRO A 130 -4.43 12.53 10.81
N GLY A 131 -3.57 13.36 10.26
CA GLY A 131 -2.33 13.82 10.92
C GLY A 131 -1.11 12.91 10.72
N THR A 132 -1.25 11.66 10.27
CA THR A 132 -0.12 10.75 10.05
C THR A 132 0.64 11.00 8.75
N ALA A 133 0.04 11.73 7.79
CA ALA A 133 0.68 12.06 6.51
C ALA A 133 1.99 12.84 6.68
N THR A 134 2.02 13.82 7.60
CA THR A 134 3.20 14.66 7.84
C THR A 134 4.36 13.81 8.39
N LEU A 135 4.07 12.95 9.36
CA LEU A 135 5.05 12.03 9.93
C LEU A 135 5.56 11.04 8.88
N TYR A 136 4.67 10.49 8.05
CA TYR A 136 5.04 9.59 6.97
C TYR A 136 5.96 10.26 5.95
N LYS A 137 5.63 11.48 5.51
CA LYS A 137 6.48 12.27 4.60
C LYS A 137 7.87 12.52 5.16
N TRP A 138 7.97 12.78 6.47
CA TRP A 138 9.24 13.01 7.13
C TRP A 138 10.12 11.75 7.17
N VAL A 139 9.51 10.56 7.35
CA VAL A 139 10.24 9.28 7.51
C VAL A 139 10.50 8.61 6.17
N MET A 140 9.49 8.50 5.31
CA MET A 140 9.55 7.60 4.13
C MET A 140 9.81 8.33 2.81
N GLN A 141 9.42 9.59 2.67
CA GLN A 141 9.64 10.47 1.50
C GLN A 141 9.25 9.90 0.12
N ALA A 142 8.58 8.76 0.08
CA ALA A 142 8.21 8.07 -1.14
C ALA A 142 6.86 7.35 -0.99
N PRO A 143 6.09 7.14 -2.07
CA PRO A 143 4.88 6.33 -2.03
C PRO A 143 5.22 4.87 -1.70
N ILE A 144 4.27 4.17 -1.09
CA ILE A 144 4.37 2.73 -0.88
C ILE A 144 4.27 2.06 -2.26
N ARG A 145 5.26 1.27 -2.62
CA ARG A 145 5.36 0.68 -3.96
C ARG A 145 5.73 -0.79 -3.89
N SER A 146 5.16 -1.59 -4.78
CA SER A 146 5.56 -2.97 -5.04
C SER A 146 5.75 -3.21 -6.53
N VAL A 147 6.73 -4.04 -6.88
CA VAL A 147 7.07 -4.36 -8.26
C VAL A 147 7.22 -5.87 -8.38
N ALA A 148 6.56 -6.46 -9.39
CA ALA A 148 6.75 -7.84 -9.77
C ALA A 148 7.09 -7.92 -11.27
N VAL A 149 7.96 -8.85 -11.61
CA VAL A 149 8.39 -9.09 -13.00
C VAL A 149 7.95 -10.50 -13.42
N ALA A 150 7.25 -10.58 -14.53
CA ALA A 150 6.93 -11.83 -15.18
C ALA A 150 7.87 -12.05 -16.37
N GLN A 151 8.53 -13.19 -16.40
CA GLN A 151 9.28 -13.64 -17.56
C GLN A 151 8.34 -14.37 -18.52
N LEU A 152 8.27 -13.88 -19.73
CA LEU A 152 7.47 -14.47 -20.80
C LEU A 152 8.37 -15.37 -21.63
N ASP A 153 8.16 -16.67 -21.54
CA ASP A 153 8.73 -17.61 -22.49
C ASP A 153 7.86 -17.57 -23.76
N LEU A 154 8.23 -16.68 -24.67
CA LEU A 154 7.67 -16.68 -26.00
C LEU A 154 8.40 -17.80 -26.75
N GLY A 155 8.04 -19.07 -26.42
CA GLY A 155 8.65 -20.22 -27.06
C GLY A 155 8.88 -19.90 -28.53
N SER A 156 10.13 -20.04 -28.97
CA SER A 156 10.49 -19.92 -30.38
C SER A 156 9.64 -20.92 -31.16
N GLY A 157 8.45 -20.50 -31.54
CA GLY A 157 7.61 -21.24 -32.45
C GLY A 157 8.37 -21.36 -33.76
N ASN A 158 9.00 -22.48 -33.90
CA ASN A 158 9.58 -22.94 -35.16
C ASN A 158 8.45 -23.44 -36.05
#